data_9d43b337b285436ad5b5e655ad72b353
#
_entry.id   9d43b337b285436ad5b5e655ad72b353
#
_cell.length_a   1.000
_cell.length_b   1.000
_cell.length_c   1.000
_cell.angle_alpha   90.00
_cell.angle_beta   90.00
_cell.angle_gamma   90.00
#
_symmetry.space_group_name_H-M   'P 1'
#
loop_
_entity.id
_entity.type
_entity.pdbx_description
1 polymer ?
#
loop_
_entity_poly.entity_id
_entity_poly.type
_entity_poly.pdbx_seq_one_letter_code
_entity_poly.pdbx_strand_id
1 'polypeptide(L)'
;MNKILLLITVLLLLPVKINAYSLGESAVLMEQDTKRVLVSKNMNKKKLIASTTKIMTGIIAVESGKLNKTVTVTDKVLESYGSNIYLSIGEKMKLKDMVYGLMMQSGNDAALMIADYLGGEEKFVKIMNKKAKQIGMKNTTFSNPHGLDEKTKNYSTAYDMALLMRYANSDPTFRKITGCKKHTVKTDEKTYVWTNKNKLLYTYKYTTGGKTGYTDRARRTLVTSASNGNLDLIVVTLNDPNDFKNHKELYEYAFKNYSMKKIFDRNKINLPNKKIYAKDDYYYPITKEEKDLININYKIKDKKKYKDGEMVGYAIINLGAKTVHKEKLYIKVKK
;
A
#
# COMPACT_ATOMS: atom_id res chain seq x y z
N MET A 1 58.81 12.37 -12.60
CA MET A 1 57.51 13.12 -12.62
C MET A 1 56.45 12.23 -13.26
N ASN A 2 55.73 11.46 -12.44
CA ASN A 2 54.68 10.55 -12.93
C ASN A 2 53.34 11.32 -12.91
N LYS A 3 52.80 11.55 -14.11
CA LYS A 3 51.45 12.12 -14.25
C LYS A 3 50.45 11.00 -14.01
N ILE A 4 49.77 11.03 -12.85
CA ILE A 4 48.60 10.18 -12.57
C ILE A 4 47.42 10.73 -13.37
N LEU A 5 47.02 9.98 -14.39
CA LEU A 5 45.84 10.27 -15.21
C LEU A 5 44.59 9.83 -14.39
N LEU A 6 43.90 10.81 -13.82
CA LEU A 6 42.65 10.56 -13.07
C LEU A 6 41.51 10.34 -14.07
N LEU A 7 41.18 9.08 -14.32
CA LEU A 7 40.04 8.70 -15.18
C LEU A 7 38.75 8.94 -14.42
N ILE A 8 38.15 10.11 -14.61
CA ILE A 8 36.80 10.41 -14.07
C ILE A 8 35.79 9.66 -14.93
N THR A 9 35.33 8.50 -14.46
CA THR A 9 34.22 7.78 -15.06
C THR A 9 32.94 8.54 -14.73
N VAL A 10 32.54 9.43 -15.63
CA VAL A 10 31.22 10.06 -15.59
C VAL A 10 30.19 8.95 -15.84
N LEU A 11 29.59 8.46 -14.76
CA LEU A 11 28.46 7.54 -14.84
C LEU A 11 27.26 8.34 -15.40
N LEU A 12 27.09 8.29 -16.72
CA LEU A 12 25.92 8.80 -17.40
C LEU A 12 24.70 8.02 -16.87
N LEU A 13 24.04 8.58 -15.88
CA LEU A 13 22.67 8.23 -15.56
C LEU A 13 21.84 8.59 -16.80
N LEU A 14 21.70 7.62 -17.72
CA LEU A 14 20.76 7.74 -18.82
C LEU A 14 19.39 8.03 -18.19
N PRO A 15 18.78 9.18 -18.48
CA PRO A 15 17.42 9.40 -18.06
C PRO A 15 16.57 8.31 -18.73
N VAL A 16 16.04 7.39 -17.94
CA VAL A 16 14.95 6.55 -18.42
C VAL A 16 13.93 7.51 -18.99
N LYS A 17 13.73 7.49 -20.33
CA LYS A 17 12.65 8.22 -20.98
C LYS A 17 11.35 7.65 -20.40
N ILE A 18 10.93 8.18 -19.27
CA ILE A 18 9.55 8.06 -18.82
C ILE A 18 8.78 8.77 -19.92
N ASN A 19 8.10 8.02 -20.77
CA ASN A 19 7.05 8.61 -21.60
C ASN A 19 6.30 9.56 -20.70
N ALA A 20 6.13 10.82 -21.12
CA ALA A 20 5.58 11.88 -20.27
C ALA A 20 4.15 11.52 -19.89
N TYR A 21 4.01 10.62 -18.92
CA TYR A 21 2.71 10.37 -18.29
C TYR A 21 2.27 11.69 -17.70
N SER A 22 1.13 12.19 -18.14
CA SER A 22 0.48 13.35 -17.51
C SER A 22 -0.07 12.91 -16.15
N LEU A 23 0.84 12.42 -15.28
CA LEU A 23 0.49 12.07 -13.91
C LEU A 23 -0.04 13.31 -13.19
N GLY A 24 -1.01 13.11 -12.33
CA GLY A 24 -1.56 14.15 -11.48
C GLY A 24 -0.50 14.94 -10.70
N GLU A 25 -0.91 15.71 -9.72
CA GLU A 25 0.05 16.55 -8.97
C GLU A 25 1.03 15.69 -8.15
N SER A 26 0.57 14.58 -7.59
CA SER A 26 1.40 13.61 -6.87
C SER A 26 1.04 12.18 -7.28
N ALA A 27 2.04 11.33 -7.48
CA ALA A 27 1.84 9.94 -7.86
C ALA A 27 2.93 9.02 -7.29
N VAL A 28 2.57 7.76 -7.08
CA VAL A 28 3.50 6.67 -6.79
C VAL A 28 2.97 5.36 -7.39
N LEU A 29 3.89 4.60 -8.01
CA LEU A 29 3.72 3.19 -8.34
C LEU A 29 4.71 2.41 -7.47
N MET A 30 4.19 1.53 -6.62
CA MET A 30 4.94 0.75 -5.64
C MET A 30 4.69 -0.74 -5.84
N GLU A 31 5.76 -1.55 -5.78
CA GLU A 31 5.59 -3.00 -5.61
C GLU A 31 5.26 -3.30 -4.15
N GLN A 32 4.24 -4.14 -3.95
CA GLN A 32 3.58 -4.33 -2.66
C GLN A 32 4.47 -4.97 -1.60
N ASP A 33 5.19 -6.05 -1.92
CA ASP A 33 5.91 -6.83 -0.92
C ASP A 33 7.23 -6.16 -0.50
N THR A 34 7.98 -5.67 -1.47
CA THR A 34 9.31 -5.07 -1.24
C THR A 34 9.25 -3.58 -0.92
N LYS A 35 8.11 -2.92 -1.13
CA LYS A 35 7.93 -1.46 -1.07
C LYS A 35 8.78 -0.71 -2.12
N ARG A 36 9.27 -1.41 -3.15
CA ARG A 36 10.03 -0.74 -4.20
C ARG A 36 9.15 0.26 -4.92
N VAL A 37 9.57 1.53 -4.90
CA VAL A 37 8.97 2.56 -5.74
C VAL A 37 9.54 2.42 -7.14
N LEU A 38 8.66 2.18 -8.11
CA LEU A 38 9.02 1.98 -9.53
C LEU A 38 8.88 3.28 -10.33
N VAL A 39 7.85 4.08 -10.02
CA VAL A 39 7.61 5.41 -10.58
C VAL A 39 7.12 6.34 -9.48
N SER A 40 7.55 7.59 -9.51
CA SER A 40 7.05 8.60 -8.58
C SER A 40 7.07 10.00 -9.16
N LYS A 41 6.11 10.82 -8.71
CA LYS A 41 6.05 12.27 -8.93
C LYS A 41 5.59 12.91 -7.64
N ASN A 42 6.38 13.81 -7.06
CA ASN A 42 6.04 14.53 -5.82
C ASN A 42 5.47 13.61 -4.72
N MET A 43 5.97 12.36 -4.62
CA MET A 43 5.37 11.30 -3.80
C MET A 43 5.25 11.63 -2.32
N ASN A 44 6.07 12.56 -1.82
CA ASN A 44 6.10 12.99 -0.41
C ASN A 44 5.38 14.34 -0.18
N LYS A 45 4.78 14.95 -1.21
CA LYS A 45 4.02 16.20 -1.06
C LYS A 45 2.72 15.94 -0.32
N LYS A 46 2.49 16.64 0.80
CA LYS A 46 1.24 16.55 1.56
C LYS A 46 0.08 17.13 0.75
N LYS A 47 -1.00 16.37 0.68
CA LYS A 47 -2.23 16.73 -0.04
C LYS A 47 -3.45 16.30 0.77
N LEU A 48 -4.59 16.93 0.49
CA LEU A 48 -5.90 16.42 0.88
C LEU A 48 -6.16 15.11 0.12
N ILE A 49 -6.74 14.14 0.80
CA ILE A 49 -6.87 12.77 0.27
C ILE A 49 -8.32 12.33 0.05
N ALA A 50 -9.27 13.20 0.36
CA ALA A 50 -10.70 12.93 0.20
C ALA A 50 -11.10 11.53 0.72
N SER A 51 -12.03 10.87 0.07
CA SER A 51 -12.55 9.55 0.46
C SER A 51 -11.55 8.39 0.37
N THR A 52 -10.31 8.58 -0.11
CA THR A 52 -9.28 7.55 0.06
C THR A 52 -8.91 7.33 1.53
N THR A 53 -9.25 8.27 2.43
CA THR A 53 -9.30 8.12 3.89
C THR A 53 -9.98 6.83 4.33
N LYS A 54 -11.05 6.41 3.64
CA LYS A 54 -11.86 5.25 3.99
C LYS A 54 -11.12 3.91 3.92
N ILE A 55 -9.94 3.86 3.30
CA ILE A 55 -9.03 2.71 3.38
C ILE A 55 -8.62 2.48 4.83
N MET A 56 -8.26 3.55 5.56
CA MET A 56 -7.92 3.47 6.99
C MET A 56 -9.13 3.08 7.84
N THR A 57 -10.27 3.69 7.60
CA THR A 57 -11.53 3.37 8.31
C THR A 57 -11.93 1.91 8.11
N GLY A 58 -11.84 1.43 6.86
CA GLY A 58 -12.18 0.07 6.50
C GLY A 58 -11.27 -0.98 7.12
N ILE A 59 -9.94 -0.77 7.07
CA ILE A 59 -9.00 -1.75 7.66
C ILE A 59 -9.11 -1.81 9.19
N ILE A 60 -9.34 -0.68 9.87
CA ILE A 60 -9.58 -0.67 11.32
C ILE A 60 -10.86 -1.45 11.66
N ALA A 61 -11.93 -1.28 10.86
CA ALA A 61 -13.15 -2.04 11.04
C ALA A 61 -12.93 -3.56 10.84
N VAL A 62 -12.15 -3.94 9.82
CA VAL A 62 -11.80 -5.35 9.56
C VAL A 62 -11.02 -5.94 10.74
N GLU A 63 -10.00 -5.24 11.24
CA GLU A 63 -9.16 -5.69 12.35
C GLU A 63 -9.86 -5.67 13.71
N SER A 64 -11.01 -5.05 13.83
CA SER A 64 -11.76 -4.97 15.11
C SER A 64 -12.23 -6.31 15.65
N GLY A 65 -12.23 -7.38 14.82
CA GLY A 65 -12.81 -8.68 15.14
C GLY A 65 -14.35 -8.68 15.21
N LYS A 66 -15.01 -7.55 14.87
CA LYS A 66 -16.45 -7.35 15.04
C LYS A 66 -17.25 -7.40 13.73
N LEU A 67 -16.66 -7.81 12.61
CA LEU A 67 -17.30 -7.77 11.29
C LEU A 67 -18.67 -8.46 11.23
N ASN A 68 -18.87 -9.53 12.00
CA ASN A 68 -20.13 -10.28 12.04
C ASN A 68 -21.15 -9.72 13.06
N LYS A 69 -20.77 -8.69 13.81
CA LYS A 69 -21.69 -8.05 14.77
C LYS A 69 -22.64 -7.10 14.05
N THR A 70 -23.87 -7.06 14.54
CA THR A 70 -24.89 -6.12 14.08
C THR A 70 -24.65 -4.76 14.71
N VAL A 71 -24.69 -3.72 13.89
CA VAL A 71 -24.64 -2.32 14.28
C VAL A 71 -26.04 -1.74 14.10
N THR A 72 -26.56 -1.09 15.11
CA THR A 72 -27.79 -0.30 15.01
C THR A 72 -27.40 1.12 14.65
N VAL A 73 -28.01 1.66 13.61
CA VAL A 73 -27.76 3.02 13.13
C VAL A 73 -28.29 4.03 14.15
N THR A 74 -27.43 4.92 14.61
CA THR A 74 -27.76 6.00 15.56
C THR A 74 -28.06 7.30 14.81
N ASP A 75 -28.50 8.32 15.53
CA ASP A 75 -28.74 9.67 15.03
C ASP A 75 -27.47 10.36 14.46
N LYS A 76 -26.28 9.85 14.80
CA LYS A 76 -25.00 10.27 14.21
C LYS A 76 -25.00 10.22 12.67
N VAL A 77 -25.84 9.38 12.08
CA VAL A 77 -26.00 9.33 10.62
C VAL A 77 -26.45 10.67 10.01
N LEU A 78 -27.17 11.49 10.78
CA LEU A 78 -27.67 12.81 10.36
C LEU A 78 -26.55 13.85 10.15
N GLU A 79 -25.37 13.63 10.74
CA GLU A 79 -24.19 14.48 10.55
C GLU A 79 -23.51 14.24 9.19
N SER A 80 -23.92 13.17 8.48
CA SER A 80 -23.32 12.81 7.20
C SER A 80 -23.88 13.66 6.04
N TYR A 81 -23.00 13.98 5.09
CA TYR A 81 -23.36 14.63 3.83
C TYR A 81 -22.48 14.11 2.68
N GLY A 82 -22.85 14.47 1.45
CA GLY A 82 -22.14 14.02 0.25
C GLY A 82 -22.50 12.60 -0.14
N SER A 83 -21.50 11.74 -0.38
CA SER A 83 -21.74 10.34 -0.77
C SER A 83 -22.17 9.49 0.43
N ASN A 84 -23.39 8.95 0.39
CA ASN A 84 -23.98 8.10 1.42
C ASN A 84 -24.45 6.76 0.85
N ILE A 85 -24.65 5.77 1.69
CA ILE A 85 -25.40 4.56 1.39
C ILE A 85 -26.86 4.67 1.89
N TYR A 86 -27.20 5.80 2.51
CA TYR A 86 -28.55 6.17 2.96
C TYR A 86 -29.08 5.23 4.05
N LEU A 87 -28.31 5.08 5.13
CA LEU A 87 -28.72 4.38 6.33
C LEU A 87 -29.86 5.11 7.04
N SER A 88 -30.86 4.37 7.55
CA SER A 88 -31.98 4.90 8.33
C SER A 88 -31.68 4.76 9.83
N ILE A 89 -32.12 5.75 10.66
CA ILE A 89 -31.99 5.63 12.13
C ILE A 89 -32.76 4.39 12.62
N GLY A 90 -32.14 3.58 13.48
CA GLY A 90 -32.70 2.34 13.98
C GLY A 90 -32.44 1.11 13.13
N GLU A 91 -32.06 1.31 11.85
CA GLU A 91 -31.73 0.21 10.92
C GLU A 91 -30.58 -0.65 11.47
N LYS A 92 -30.69 -1.97 11.27
CA LYS A 92 -29.71 -2.94 11.75
C LYS A 92 -28.93 -3.53 10.59
N MET A 93 -27.61 -3.33 10.56
CA MET A 93 -26.73 -3.85 9.53
C MET A 93 -25.47 -4.49 10.14
N LYS A 94 -24.95 -5.56 9.55
CA LYS A 94 -23.67 -6.11 9.98
C LYS A 94 -22.53 -5.13 9.69
N LEU A 95 -21.57 -5.02 10.61
CA LEU A 95 -20.39 -4.17 10.41
C LEU A 95 -19.67 -4.48 9.09
N LYS A 96 -19.59 -5.76 8.70
CA LYS A 96 -19.02 -6.18 7.43
C LYS A 96 -19.72 -5.54 6.22
N ASP A 97 -21.04 -5.49 6.24
CA ASP A 97 -21.82 -4.92 5.14
C ASP A 97 -21.69 -3.39 5.11
N MET A 98 -21.59 -2.73 6.28
CA MET A 98 -21.23 -1.32 6.35
C MET A 98 -19.87 -1.04 5.71
N VAL A 99 -18.86 -1.94 5.92
CA VAL A 99 -17.53 -1.80 5.25
C VAL A 99 -17.64 -1.99 3.75
N TYR A 100 -18.52 -2.86 3.23
CA TYR A 100 -18.80 -2.93 1.79
C TYR A 100 -19.37 -1.60 1.28
N GLY A 101 -20.38 -1.04 1.93
CA GLY A 101 -20.95 0.25 1.58
C GLY A 101 -19.95 1.40 1.65
N LEU A 102 -19.12 1.42 2.70
CA LEU A 102 -17.99 2.35 2.88
C LEU A 102 -17.05 2.34 1.67
N MET A 103 -16.61 1.15 1.25
CA MET A 103 -15.59 1.03 0.21
C MET A 103 -16.17 1.15 -1.21
N MET A 104 -17.30 0.50 -1.48
CA MET A 104 -17.88 0.43 -2.82
C MET A 104 -18.62 1.71 -3.21
N GLN A 105 -19.44 2.26 -2.30
CA GLN A 105 -20.26 3.46 -2.53
C GLN A 105 -19.66 4.74 -1.97
N SER A 106 -18.59 4.60 -1.17
CA SER A 106 -17.97 5.74 -0.49
C SER A 106 -18.88 6.37 0.59
N GLY A 107 -19.72 5.56 1.26
CA GLY A 107 -20.67 6.02 2.26
C GLY A 107 -20.00 6.81 3.39
N ASN A 108 -20.35 8.10 3.55
CA ASN A 108 -19.92 8.92 4.68
C ASN A 108 -20.68 8.55 5.94
N ASP A 109 -21.98 8.26 5.79
CA ASP A 109 -22.84 7.70 6.82
C ASP A 109 -22.27 6.38 7.36
N ALA A 110 -21.88 5.46 6.50
CA ALA A 110 -21.19 4.23 6.89
C ALA A 110 -19.88 4.51 7.65
N ALA A 111 -19.10 5.51 7.24
CA ALA A 111 -17.86 5.88 7.93
C ALA A 111 -18.12 6.38 9.36
N LEU A 112 -19.13 7.25 9.54
CA LEU A 112 -19.54 7.77 10.85
C LEU A 112 -20.04 6.64 11.74
N MET A 113 -20.93 5.77 11.22
CA MET A 113 -21.48 4.65 12.00
C MET A 113 -20.41 3.63 12.40
N ILE A 114 -19.42 3.35 11.53
CA ILE A 114 -18.28 2.50 11.89
C ILE A 114 -17.47 3.13 13.02
N ALA A 115 -17.20 4.44 12.95
CA ALA A 115 -16.44 5.14 13.96
C ALA A 115 -17.21 5.20 15.30
N ASP A 116 -18.51 5.49 15.25
CA ASP A 116 -19.40 5.53 16.42
C ASP A 116 -19.42 4.17 17.12
N TYR A 117 -19.69 3.10 16.38
CA TYR A 117 -19.74 1.74 16.90
C TYR A 117 -18.41 1.26 17.52
N LEU A 118 -17.28 1.73 16.98
CA LEU A 118 -15.94 1.36 17.47
C LEU A 118 -15.42 2.30 18.57
N GLY A 119 -16.27 3.13 19.14
CA GLY A 119 -16.00 3.86 20.38
C GLY A 119 -16.10 5.38 20.27
N GLY A 120 -16.78 5.89 19.25
CA GLY A 120 -16.99 7.30 18.97
C GLY A 120 -15.91 7.90 18.06
N GLU A 121 -16.29 8.98 17.34
CA GLU A 121 -15.44 9.56 16.29
C GLU A 121 -14.08 10.04 16.81
N GLU A 122 -14.05 10.73 17.95
CA GLU A 122 -12.82 11.25 18.56
C GLU A 122 -11.81 10.12 18.85
N LYS A 123 -12.29 9.06 19.52
CA LYS A 123 -11.46 7.89 19.84
C LYS A 123 -11.02 7.16 18.56
N PHE A 124 -11.90 7.06 17.58
CA PHE A 124 -11.61 6.42 16.31
C PHE A 124 -10.51 7.15 15.54
N VAL A 125 -10.55 8.49 15.48
CA VAL A 125 -9.51 9.33 14.89
C VAL A 125 -8.16 9.14 15.59
N LYS A 126 -8.16 9.01 16.92
CA LYS A 126 -6.92 8.66 17.67
C LYS A 126 -6.37 7.29 17.23
N ILE A 127 -7.26 6.30 17.02
CA ILE A 127 -6.88 4.97 16.51
C ILE A 127 -6.31 5.08 15.09
N MET A 128 -6.93 5.85 14.19
CA MET A 128 -6.45 6.07 12.82
C MET A 128 -5.02 6.63 12.82
N ASN A 129 -4.76 7.67 13.61
CA ASN A 129 -3.44 8.28 13.69
C ASN A 129 -2.39 7.37 14.36
N LYS A 130 -2.79 6.59 15.37
CA LYS A 130 -1.92 5.55 15.95
C LYS A 130 -1.54 4.49 14.92
N LYS A 131 -2.51 3.99 14.16
CA LYS A 131 -2.30 3.03 13.07
C LYS A 131 -1.38 3.61 12.00
N ALA A 132 -1.60 4.85 11.58
CA ALA A 132 -0.75 5.53 10.60
C ALA A 132 0.74 5.53 11.04
N LYS A 133 1.01 5.87 12.30
CA LYS A 133 2.37 5.79 12.88
C LYS A 133 2.93 4.37 12.83
N GLN A 134 2.15 3.36 13.21
CA GLN A 134 2.55 1.94 13.20
C GLN A 134 2.92 1.44 11.80
N ILE A 135 2.20 1.88 10.77
CA ILE A 135 2.47 1.52 9.36
C ILE A 135 3.67 2.30 8.79
N GLY A 136 4.09 3.38 9.45
CA GLY A 136 5.20 4.23 9.00
C GLY A 136 4.77 5.39 8.08
N MET A 137 3.51 5.82 8.13
CA MET A 137 2.97 6.98 7.42
C MET A 137 3.43 8.27 8.11
N LYS A 138 4.59 8.78 7.74
CA LYS A 138 5.26 9.89 8.43
C LYS A 138 4.65 11.27 8.16
N ASN A 139 3.94 11.42 7.07
CA ASN A 139 3.40 12.69 6.59
C ASN A 139 1.87 12.70 6.56
N THR A 140 1.22 11.87 7.41
CA THR A 140 -0.22 11.68 7.42
C THR A 140 -0.83 12.16 8.73
N THR A 141 -1.98 12.82 8.62
CA THR A 141 -2.83 13.20 9.76
C THR A 141 -4.28 12.96 9.36
N PHE A 142 -4.98 12.19 10.18
CA PHE A 142 -6.42 11.99 10.08
C PHE A 142 -7.14 12.85 11.13
N SER A 143 -8.23 13.48 10.73
CA SER A 143 -9.10 14.32 11.56
C SER A 143 -10.56 13.92 11.48
N ASN A 144 -10.91 12.98 10.60
CA ASN A 144 -12.25 12.41 10.46
C ASN A 144 -12.19 11.04 9.76
N PRO A 145 -13.24 10.17 9.89
CA PRO A 145 -13.22 8.82 9.32
C PRO A 145 -13.63 8.75 7.83
N HIS A 146 -14.13 9.84 7.22
CA HIS A 146 -14.76 9.83 5.89
C HIS A 146 -13.95 10.53 4.80
N GLY A 147 -13.16 11.57 5.14
CA GLY A 147 -12.32 12.30 4.19
C GLY A 147 -12.94 13.56 3.60
N LEU A 148 -14.07 14.04 4.11
CA LEU A 148 -14.58 15.39 3.81
C LEU A 148 -13.62 16.43 4.42
N ASP A 149 -13.49 17.59 3.76
CA ASP A 149 -12.45 18.59 4.09
C ASP A 149 -13.00 20.01 4.34
N GLU A 150 -14.28 20.12 4.60
CA GLU A 150 -14.92 21.38 4.93
C GLU A 150 -14.64 21.82 6.37
N LYS A 151 -15.03 20.98 7.35
CA LYS A 151 -14.85 21.25 8.78
C LYS A 151 -13.48 20.83 9.29
N THR A 152 -13.03 19.62 8.93
CA THR A 152 -11.76 19.01 9.34
C THR A 152 -11.04 18.47 8.10
N LYS A 153 -9.72 18.29 8.16
CA LYS A 153 -8.93 17.96 6.97
C LYS A 153 -8.00 16.79 7.21
N ASN A 154 -8.11 15.78 6.35
CA ASN A 154 -7.17 14.67 6.31
C ASN A 154 -6.07 14.94 5.28
N TYR A 155 -4.83 14.93 5.75
CA TYR A 155 -3.66 15.10 4.91
C TYR A 155 -2.83 13.84 4.86
N SER A 156 -2.31 13.52 3.67
CA SER A 156 -1.35 12.45 3.47
C SER A 156 -0.46 12.74 2.27
N THR A 157 0.35 11.77 1.87
CA THR A 157 1.16 11.79 0.67
C THR A 157 0.85 10.58 -0.20
N ALA A 158 1.20 10.61 -1.48
CA ALA A 158 1.01 9.44 -2.34
C ALA A 158 1.78 8.21 -1.80
N TYR A 159 2.99 8.44 -1.26
CA TYR A 159 3.79 7.38 -0.65
C TYR A 159 3.13 6.78 0.60
N ASP A 160 2.66 7.61 1.52
CA ASP A 160 2.00 7.14 2.75
C ASP A 160 0.70 6.39 2.43
N MET A 161 -0.08 6.86 1.44
CA MET A 161 -1.29 6.16 0.99
C MET A 161 -0.98 4.82 0.32
N ALA A 162 0.17 4.68 -0.35
CA ALA A 162 0.63 3.39 -0.86
C ALA A 162 1.02 2.44 0.28
N LEU A 163 1.68 2.94 1.34
CA LEU A 163 1.96 2.16 2.56
C LEU A 163 0.66 1.68 3.24
N LEU A 164 -0.35 2.56 3.30
CA LEU A 164 -1.66 2.19 3.85
C LEU A 164 -2.33 1.09 3.03
N MET A 165 -2.38 1.24 1.70
CA MET A 165 -2.99 0.23 0.82
C MET A 165 -2.23 -1.10 0.88
N ARG A 166 -0.91 -1.05 0.92
CA ARG A 166 -0.05 -2.23 1.12
C ARG A 166 -0.41 -2.98 2.40
N TYR A 167 -0.53 -2.24 3.50
CA TYR A 167 -0.91 -2.82 4.80
C TYR A 167 -2.32 -3.41 4.74
N ALA A 168 -3.28 -2.67 4.23
CA ALA A 168 -4.67 -3.11 4.14
C ALA A 168 -4.83 -4.35 3.22
N ASN A 169 -4.09 -4.40 2.13
CA ASN A 169 -4.08 -5.55 1.21
C ASN A 169 -3.45 -6.82 1.80
N SER A 170 -2.71 -6.75 2.90
CA SER A 170 -2.23 -7.96 3.58
C SER A 170 -3.37 -8.74 4.25
N ASP A 171 -4.50 -8.09 4.52
CA ASP A 171 -5.71 -8.74 5.02
C ASP A 171 -6.59 -9.26 3.87
N PRO A 172 -6.85 -10.58 3.82
CA PRO A 172 -7.63 -11.18 2.73
C PRO A 172 -9.10 -10.73 2.72
N THR A 173 -9.67 -10.37 3.89
CA THR A 173 -11.04 -9.87 3.99
C THR A 173 -11.13 -8.47 3.39
N PHE A 174 -10.17 -7.60 3.71
CA PHE A 174 -10.10 -6.27 3.13
C PHE A 174 -9.94 -6.34 1.61
N ARG A 175 -9.03 -7.18 1.09
CA ARG A 175 -8.88 -7.40 -0.37
C ARG A 175 -10.19 -7.84 -1.02
N LYS A 176 -10.89 -8.81 -0.41
CA LYS A 176 -12.18 -9.29 -0.92
C LYS A 176 -13.21 -8.17 -1.01
N ILE A 177 -13.29 -7.30 0.02
CA ILE A 177 -14.24 -6.18 0.06
C ILE A 177 -13.91 -5.17 -1.04
N THR A 178 -12.66 -4.72 -1.15
CA THR A 178 -12.28 -3.67 -2.09
C THR A 178 -12.31 -4.13 -3.55
N GLY A 179 -12.10 -5.43 -3.81
CA GLY A 179 -12.17 -6.06 -5.12
C GLY A 179 -13.58 -6.48 -5.54
N CYS A 180 -14.56 -6.35 -4.65
CA CYS A 180 -15.93 -6.75 -4.94
C CYS A 180 -16.58 -5.80 -5.98
N LYS A 181 -17.11 -6.37 -7.08
CA LYS A 181 -17.76 -5.60 -8.15
C LYS A 181 -19.20 -5.24 -7.80
N LYS A 182 -19.96 -6.18 -7.24
CA LYS A 182 -21.37 -6.03 -6.86
C LYS A 182 -21.62 -6.70 -5.51
N HIS A 183 -22.30 -6.04 -4.62
CA HIS A 183 -22.69 -6.57 -3.31
C HIS A 183 -24.15 -6.27 -3.02
N THR A 184 -24.89 -7.26 -2.55
CA THR A 184 -26.30 -7.13 -2.16
C THR A 184 -26.43 -7.40 -0.67
N VAL A 185 -27.11 -6.50 0.03
CA VAL A 185 -27.40 -6.59 1.46
C VAL A 185 -28.89 -6.40 1.67
N LYS A 186 -29.49 -7.27 2.48
CA LYS A 186 -30.86 -7.12 2.96
C LYS A 186 -30.82 -6.84 4.45
N THR A 187 -31.38 -5.72 4.84
CA THR A 187 -31.62 -5.35 6.25
C THR A 187 -33.09 -5.55 6.62
N ASP A 188 -33.48 -5.17 7.83
CA ASP A 188 -34.87 -5.09 8.28
C ASP A 188 -35.64 -3.99 7.57
N GLU A 189 -34.97 -2.95 7.07
CA GLU A 189 -35.60 -1.79 6.42
C GLU A 189 -35.71 -1.95 4.90
N LYS A 190 -34.59 -2.39 4.25
CA LYS A 190 -34.51 -2.38 2.79
C LYS A 190 -33.44 -3.31 2.21
N THR A 191 -33.45 -3.43 0.91
CA THR A 191 -32.40 -4.14 0.16
C THR A 191 -31.49 -3.15 -0.53
N TYR A 192 -30.18 -3.26 -0.29
CA TYR A 192 -29.16 -2.51 -0.97
C TYR A 192 -28.53 -3.34 -2.09
N VAL A 193 -28.28 -2.70 -3.24
CA VAL A 193 -27.52 -3.29 -4.33
C VAL A 193 -26.43 -2.29 -4.72
N TRP A 194 -25.20 -2.61 -4.35
CA TRP A 194 -24.06 -1.71 -4.59
C TRP A 194 -23.18 -2.21 -5.72
N THR A 195 -22.83 -1.29 -6.61
CA THR A 195 -21.83 -1.48 -7.68
C THR A 195 -20.60 -0.65 -7.35
N ASN A 196 -19.42 -1.23 -7.40
CA ASN A 196 -18.19 -0.55 -7.00
C ASN A 196 -17.88 0.65 -7.93
N LYS A 197 -17.59 1.81 -7.33
CA LYS A 197 -17.23 3.04 -8.05
C LYS A 197 -15.84 2.99 -8.70
N ASN A 198 -15.00 2.01 -8.35
CA ASN A 198 -13.71 1.80 -8.99
C ASN A 198 -13.88 1.17 -10.38
N LYS A 199 -13.90 2.01 -11.41
CA LYS A 199 -14.10 1.58 -12.81
C LYS A 199 -13.05 0.58 -13.30
N LEU A 200 -11.81 0.59 -12.75
CA LEU A 200 -10.76 -0.34 -13.17
C LEU A 200 -11.11 -1.80 -12.88
N LEU A 201 -11.94 -2.10 -11.89
CA LEU A 201 -12.43 -3.46 -11.65
C LEU A 201 -13.20 -4.06 -12.84
N TYR A 202 -13.73 -3.22 -13.72
CA TYR A 202 -14.52 -3.62 -14.90
C TYR A 202 -13.72 -3.51 -16.18
N THR A 203 -12.78 -2.56 -16.25
CA THR A 203 -12.09 -2.18 -17.49
C THR A 203 -10.65 -2.67 -17.57
N TYR A 204 -10.10 -3.21 -16.46
CA TYR A 204 -8.72 -3.70 -16.42
C TYR A 204 -8.61 -5.00 -15.61
N LYS A 205 -8.37 -6.10 -16.32
CA LYS A 205 -8.46 -7.47 -15.79
C LYS A 205 -7.54 -7.77 -14.59
N TYR A 206 -6.45 -7.03 -14.44
CA TYR A 206 -5.47 -7.22 -13.36
C TYR A 206 -5.82 -6.46 -12.08
N THR A 207 -6.82 -5.58 -12.09
CA THR A 207 -7.20 -4.81 -10.91
C THR A 207 -7.73 -5.71 -9.80
N THR A 208 -7.17 -5.58 -8.60
CA THR A 208 -7.54 -6.39 -7.43
C THR A 208 -8.38 -5.61 -6.41
N GLY A 209 -8.37 -4.29 -6.46
CA GLY A 209 -9.17 -3.45 -5.53
C GLY A 209 -8.78 -1.98 -5.57
N GLY A 210 -9.30 -1.24 -4.60
CA GLY A 210 -8.95 0.18 -4.44
C GLY A 210 -10.05 1.06 -3.89
N LYS A 211 -9.79 2.37 -3.88
CA LYS A 211 -10.71 3.40 -3.41
C LYS A 211 -10.56 4.69 -4.20
N THR A 212 -11.68 5.21 -4.67
CA THR A 212 -11.81 6.53 -5.30
C THR A 212 -12.05 7.61 -4.26
N GLY A 213 -11.65 8.84 -4.54
CA GLY A 213 -11.97 10.00 -3.73
C GLY A 213 -12.10 11.27 -4.57
N TYR A 214 -12.95 12.18 -4.12
CA TYR A 214 -13.13 13.50 -4.69
C TYR A 214 -13.68 14.45 -3.63
N THR A 215 -13.14 15.63 -3.57
CA THR A 215 -13.72 16.86 -3.02
C THR A 215 -13.28 18.01 -3.92
N ASP A 216 -13.95 19.16 -3.83
CA ASP A 216 -13.59 20.31 -4.66
C ASP A 216 -12.17 20.83 -4.38
N ARG A 217 -11.67 20.66 -3.16
CA ARG A 217 -10.30 21.05 -2.78
C ARG A 217 -9.25 19.97 -3.09
N ALA A 218 -9.54 18.71 -2.81
CA ALA A 218 -8.62 17.61 -3.07
C ALA A 218 -8.54 17.25 -4.56
N ARG A 219 -9.60 17.55 -5.32
CA ARG A 219 -9.83 17.06 -6.68
C ARG A 219 -9.87 15.54 -6.70
N ARG A 220 -9.68 14.91 -7.86
CA ARG A 220 -9.72 13.44 -7.97
C ARG A 220 -8.50 12.81 -7.30
N THR A 221 -8.75 11.85 -6.43
CA THR A 221 -7.75 11.02 -5.75
C THR A 221 -8.09 9.55 -5.98
N LEU A 222 -7.10 8.74 -6.24
CA LEU A 222 -7.29 7.31 -6.49
C LEU A 222 -6.17 6.49 -5.86
N VAL A 223 -6.55 5.42 -5.19
CA VAL A 223 -5.64 4.37 -4.69
C VAL A 223 -6.14 3.06 -5.25
N THR A 224 -5.33 2.33 -6.01
CA THR A 224 -5.71 1.00 -6.51
C THR A 224 -4.57 0.00 -6.37
N SER A 225 -4.91 -1.27 -6.49
CA SER A 225 -3.97 -2.37 -6.59
C SER A 225 -4.28 -3.25 -7.79
N ALA A 226 -3.23 -3.88 -8.33
CA ALA A 226 -3.33 -4.81 -9.44
C ALA A 226 -2.29 -5.92 -9.30
N SER A 227 -2.61 -7.12 -9.81
CA SER A 227 -1.74 -8.29 -9.82
C SER A 227 -1.81 -9.01 -11.15
N ASN A 228 -0.65 -9.43 -11.67
CA ASN A 228 -0.57 -10.33 -12.83
C ASN A 228 -0.08 -11.75 -12.43
N GLY A 229 -0.05 -12.05 -11.12
CA GLY A 229 0.47 -13.29 -10.55
C GLY A 229 1.98 -13.32 -10.35
N ASN A 230 2.73 -12.36 -10.93
CA ASN A 230 4.18 -12.21 -10.76
C ASN A 230 4.55 -10.94 -9.98
N LEU A 231 3.80 -9.87 -10.17
CA LEU A 231 3.96 -8.60 -9.47
C LEU A 231 2.63 -8.18 -8.85
N ASP A 232 2.68 -7.77 -7.60
CA ASP A 232 1.60 -7.11 -6.89
C ASP A 232 1.91 -5.63 -6.77
N LEU A 233 1.10 -4.80 -7.39
CA LEU A 233 1.36 -3.38 -7.58
C LEU A 233 0.30 -2.51 -6.93
N ILE A 234 0.74 -1.36 -6.42
CA ILE A 234 -0.13 -0.32 -5.87
C ILE A 234 0.18 0.98 -6.60
N VAL A 235 -0.87 1.65 -7.07
CA VAL A 235 -0.77 3.00 -7.62
C VAL A 235 -1.61 3.94 -6.79
N VAL A 236 -1.05 5.11 -6.51
CA VAL A 236 -1.74 6.23 -5.88
C VAL A 236 -1.53 7.47 -6.74
N THR A 237 -2.61 8.16 -7.05
CA THR A 237 -2.56 9.50 -7.62
C THR A 237 -3.42 10.47 -6.80
N LEU A 238 -2.89 11.68 -6.58
CA LEU A 238 -3.56 12.76 -5.87
C LEU A 238 -3.64 13.99 -6.78
N ASN A 239 -4.83 14.59 -6.85
CA ASN A 239 -5.16 15.67 -7.78
C ASN A 239 -4.80 15.27 -9.22
N ASP A 240 -5.48 14.24 -9.72
CA ASP A 240 -5.24 13.66 -11.04
C ASP A 240 -6.55 13.56 -11.85
N PRO A 241 -6.79 14.43 -12.84
CA PRO A 241 -8.01 14.39 -13.62
C PRO A 241 -8.14 13.12 -14.48
N ASN A 242 -7.03 12.46 -14.81
CA ASN A 242 -6.95 11.26 -15.64
C ASN A 242 -6.62 9.99 -14.84
N ASP A 243 -6.96 9.95 -13.55
CA ASP A 243 -6.56 8.94 -12.58
C ASP A 243 -6.70 7.49 -13.07
N PHE A 244 -7.86 7.08 -13.59
CA PHE A 244 -8.07 5.70 -14.07
C PHE A 244 -7.17 5.34 -15.25
N LYS A 245 -6.99 6.26 -16.20
CA LYS A 245 -6.09 6.08 -17.34
C LYS A 245 -4.65 5.95 -16.86
N ASN A 246 -4.20 6.88 -16.03
CA ASN A 246 -2.83 6.90 -15.51
C ASN A 246 -2.52 5.64 -14.68
N HIS A 247 -3.47 5.17 -13.86
CA HIS A 247 -3.28 3.93 -13.09
C HIS A 247 -3.10 2.71 -14.01
N LYS A 248 -3.94 2.57 -15.05
CA LYS A 248 -3.81 1.48 -16.01
C LYS A 248 -2.45 1.53 -16.73
N GLU A 249 -2.06 2.70 -17.23
CA GLU A 249 -0.79 2.88 -17.94
C GLU A 249 0.43 2.57 -17.05
N LEU A 250 0.40 2.98 -15.77
CA LEU A 250 1.45 2.67 -14.82
C LEU A 250 1.55 1.16 -14.54
N TYR A 251 0.42 0.45 -14.43
CA TYR A 251 0.43 -1.00 -14.30
C TYR A 251 1.01 -1.70 -15.53
N GLU A 252 0.56 -1.30 -16.73
CA GLU A 252 1.06 -1.85 -17.98
C GLU A 252 2.57 -1.61 -18.14
N TYR A 253 3.04 -0.41 -17.79
CA TYR A 253 4.46 -0.10 -17.74
C TYR A 253 5.23 -1.05 -16.82
N ALA A 254 4.75 -1.23 -15.57
CA ALA A 254 5.46 -2.09 -14.63
C ALA A 254 5.44 -3.55 -15.05
N PHE A 255 4.29 -4.08 -15.45
CA PHE A 255 4.17 -5.48 -15.89
C PHE A 255 5.00 -5.79 -17.14
N LYS A 256 5.23 -4.81 -18.01
CA LYS A 256 6.07 -4.95 -19.20
C LYS A 256 7.55 -4.91 -18.87
N ASN A 257 7.98 -4.03 -17.95
CA ASN A 257 9.40 -3.71 -17.76
C ASN A 257 10.03 -4.40 -16.56
N TYR A 258 9.23 -4.81 -15.55
CA TYR A 258 9.71 -5.42 -14.31
C TYR A 258 9.26 -6.86 -14.19
N SER A 259 10.07 -7.66 -13.51
CA SER A 259 9.68 -9.01 -13.07
C SER A 259 10.25 -9.29 -11.69
N MET A 260 9.50 -10.03 -10.86
CA MET A 260 9.98 -10.51 -9.57
C MET A 260 11.08 -11.55 -9.81
N LYS A 261 12.28 -11.31 -9.30
CA LYS A 261 13.42 -12.21 -9.43
C LYS A 261 13.99 -12.56 -8.07
N LYS A 262 14.39 -13.81 -7.90
CA LYS A 262 15.20 -14.23 -6.78
C LYS A 262 16.59 -13.62 -6.95
N ILE A 263 16.91 -12.61 -6.15
CA ILE A 263 18.21 -11.91 -6.20
C ILE A 263 19.14 -12.36 -5.07
N PHE A 264 18.63 -13.12 -4.12
CA PHE A 264 19.43 -13.84 -3.12
C PHE A 264 18.89 -15.24 -2.95
N ASP A 265 19.77 -16.25 -3.09
CA ASP A 265 19.45 -17.66 -2.93
C ASP A 265 20.16 -18.19 -1.67
N ARG A 266 19.37 -18.57 -0.68
CA ARG A 266 19.88 -19.11 0.60
C ARG A 266 20.76 -20.35 0.45
N ASN A 267 20.61 -21.07 -0.68
CA ASN A 267 21.38 -22.29 -0.97
C ASN A 267 22.70 -22.00 -1.71
N LYS A 268 22.93 -20.74 -2.13
CA LYS A 268 24.12 -20.30 -2.90
C LYS A 268 25.02 -19.34 -2.12
N ILE A 269 25.17 -19.57 -0.83
CA ILE A 269 26.05 -18.76 0.00
C ILE A 269 27.47 -19.27 -0.17
N ASN A 270 28.32 -18.51 -0.90
CA ASN A 270 29.70 -18.87 -1.16
C ASN A 270 30.62 -18.16 -0.16
N LEU A 271 30.87 -18.81 0.99
CA LEU A 271 31.78 -18.33 2.01
C LEU A 271 32.76 -19.46 2.37
N PRO A 272 34.08 -19.24 2.19
CA PRO A 272 35.08 -20.27 2.48
C PRO A 272 35.05 -20.69 3.95
N ASN A 273 35.15 -21.99 4.18
CA ASN A 273 35.39 -22.64 5.48
C ASN A 273 34.35 -22.47 6.61
N LYS A 274 33.12 -21.95 6.32
CA LYS A 274 32.08 -21.79 7.35
C LYS A 274 30.77 -22.40 6.88
N LYS A 275 30.10 -23.17 7.74
CA LYS A 275 28.72 -23.67 7.48
C LYS A 275 27.71 -22.57 7.80
N ILE A 276 27.77 -21.50 7.02
CA ILE A 276 26.88 -20.35 7.14
C ILE A 276 25.66 -20.59 6.26
N TYR A 277 24.48 -20.28 6.80
CA TYR A 277 23.22 -20.39 6.09
C TYR A 277 22.32 -19.17 6.35
N ALA A 278 21.40 -18.93 5.44
CA ALA A 278 20.29 -18.00 5.59
C ALA A 278 18.98 -18.78 5.72
N LYS A 279 17.95 -18.17 6.30
CA LYS A 279 16.64 -18.80 6.45
C LYS A 279 15.80 -18.65 5.20
N ASP A 280 15.87 -17.49 4.55
CA ASP A 280 14.96 -17.11 3.48
C ASP A 280 15.72 -16.72 2.21
N ASP A 281 15.07 -16.97 1.06
CA ASP A 281 15.42 -16.38 -0.22
C ASP A 281 14.90 -14.94 -0.25
N TYR A 282 15.53 -14.06 -1.04
CA TYR A 282 15.01 -12.73 -1.24
C TYR A 282 14.68 -12.47 -2.71
N TYR A 283 13.45 -12.03 -2.93
CA TYR A 283 12.90 -11.67 -4.23
C TYR A 283 12.76 -10.16 -4.33
N TYR A 284 13.03 -9.62 -5.52
CA TYR A 284 12.95 -8.20 -5.76
C TYR A 284 12.52 -7.92 -7.21
N PRO A 285 11.65 -6.95 -7.45
CA PRO A 285 11.25 -6.60 -8.82
C PRO A 285 12.39 -5.84 -9.49
N ILE A 286 12.88 -6.37 -10.61
CA ILE A 286 13.96 -5.75 -11.39
C ILE A 286 13.62 -5.72 -12.87
N THR A 287 14.25 -4.79 -13.61
CA THR A 287 14.27 -4.80 -15.08
C THR A 287 15.30 -5.78 -15.61
N LYS A 288 15.35 -5.96 -16.93
CA LYS A 288 16.39 -6.82 -17.56
C LYS A 288 17.78 -6.22 -17.36
N GLU A 289 17.90 -4.90 -17.51
CA GLU A 289 19.16 -4.15 -17.41
C GLU A 289 19.71 -4.12 -15.98
N GLU A 290 18.83 -4.17 -14.99
CA GLU A 290 19.22 -4.17 -13.58
C GLU A 290 19.80 -5.49 -13.09
N LYS A 291 19.67 -6.57 -13.87
CA LYS A 291 20.13 -7.91 -13.44
C LYS A 291 21.63 -7.92 -13.14
N ASP A 292 22.42 -7.27 -13.97
CA ASP A 292 23.88 -7.24 -13.84
C ASP A 292 24.39 -6.23 -12.80
N LEU A 293 23.48 -5.42 -12.25
CA LEU A 293 23.77 -4.46 -11.18
C LEU A 293 23.59 -5.07 -9.77
N ILE A 294 23.14 -6.35 -9.67
CA ILE A 294 22.95 -7.01 -8.39
C ILE A 294 24.31 -7.47 -7.86
N ASN A 295 24.63 -7.06 -6.65
CA ASN A 295 25.80 -7.57 -5.94
C ASN A 295 25.45 -7.92 -4.48
N ILE A 296 26.15 -8.92 -3.94
CA ILE A 296 25.95 -9.44 -2.59
C ILE A 296 27.26 -9.37 -1.84
N ASN A 297 27.29 -8.60 -0.77
CA ASN A 297 28.43 -8.47 0.13
C ASN A 297 28.12 -9.14 1.44
N TYR A 298 29.07 -9.91 1.97
CA TYR A 298 28.92 -10.62 3.25
C TYR A 298 29.68 -9.88 4.36
N LYS A 299 28.96 -9.54 5.45
CA LYS A 299 29.58 -9.02 6.69
C LYS A 299 29.42 -10.04 7.77
N ILE A 300 30.50 -10.73 8.11
CA ILE A 300 30.53 -11.79 9.14
C ILE A 300 31.32 -11.27 10.34
N LYS A 301 30.76 -11.47 11.54
CA LYS A 301 31.48 -11.25 12.81
C LYS A 301 32.48 -12.37 12.99
N ASP A 302 33.73 -12.04 13.18
CA ASP A 302 34.77 -13.05 13.51
C ASP A 302 34.83 -13.28 15.02
N LYS A 303 34.64 -14.52 15.42
CA LYS A 303 34.72 -14.97 16.81
C LYS A 303 35.54 -16.26 16.91
N LYS A 304 36.24 -16.47 18.05
CA LYS A 304 36.99 -17.70 18.31
C LYS A 304 36.08 -18.94 18.45
N LYS A 305 34.85 -18.77 18.96
CA LYS A 305 33.85 -19.85 19.13
C LYS A 305 32.46 -19.35 18.80
N TYR A 306 31.65 -20.18 18.17
CA TYR A 306 30.25 -19.94 17.84
C TYR A 306 29.36 -20.99 18.48
N LYS A 307 28.12 -20.61 18.82
CA LYS A 307 27.07 -21.56 19.18
C LYS A 307 26.31 -21.99 17.93
N ASP A 308 25.80 -23.21 17.92
CA ASP A 308 24.96 -23.67 16.81
C ASP A 308 23.72 -22.80 16.66
N GLY A 309 23.39 -22.43 15.41
CA GLY A 309 22.29 -21.52 15.11
C GLY A 309 22.54 -20.05 15.48
N GLU A 310 23.74 -19.66 15.92
CA GLU A 310 24.07 -18.29 16.25
C GLU A 310 24.03 -17.39 14.99
N MET A 311 23.46 -16.18 15.12
CA MET A 311 23.48 -15.16 14.08
C MET A 311 24.89 -14.55 13.99
N VAL A 312 25.55 -14.76 12.86
CA VAL A 312 26.95 -14.39 12.65
C VAL A 312 27.17 -13.18 11.75
N GLY A 313 26.13 -12.67 11.10
CA GLY A 313 26.29 -11.52 10.23
C GLY A 313 25.12 -11.32 9.27
N TYR A 314 25.42 -10.67 8.15
CA TYR A 314 24.44 -10.32 7.14
C TYR A 314 24.99 -10.55 5.73
N ALA A 315 24.13 -11.01 4.82
CA ALA A 315 24.27 -10.79 3.39
C ALA A 315 23.63 -9.44 3.06
N ILE A 316 24.39 -8.52 2.53
CA ILE A 316 23.97 -7.18 2.12
C ILE A 316 23.74 -7.24 0.62
N ILE A 317 22.47 -7.21 0.21
CA ILE A 317 22.05 -7.29 -1.18
C ILE A 317 21.89 -5.87 -1.70
N ASN A 318 22.62 -5.55 -2.77
CA ASN A 318 22.61 -4.23 -3.39
C ASN A 318 22.12 -4.34 -4.85
N LEU A 319 21.46 -3.28 -5.30
CA LEU A 319 21.18 -2.99 -6.69
C LEU A 319 21.95 -1.73 -7.08
N GLY A 320 23.05 -1.88 -7.82
CA GLY A 320 24.04 -0.83 -7.99
C GLY A 320 24.61 -0.39 -6.62
N ALA A 321 24.59 0.91 -6.36
CA ALA A 321 25.06 1.49 -5.09
C ALA A 321 24.03 1.41 -3.95
N LYS A 322 22.77 1.01 -4.23
CA LYS A 322 21.68 1.02 -3.24
C LYS A 322 21.55 -0.32 -2.57
N THR A 323 21.66 -0.36 -1.24
CA THR A 323 21.26 -1.54 -0.45
C THR A 323 19.73 -1.70 -0.50
N VAL A 324 19.27 -2.86 -1.01
CA VAL A 324 17.85 -3.19 -1.12
C VAL A 324 17.39 -4.15 -0.04
N HIS A 325 18.30 -4.98 0.52
CA HIS A 325 17.98 -5.89 1.60
C HIS A 325 19.22 -6.28 2.41
N LYS A 326 18.99 -6.71 3.66
CA LYS A 326 20.00 -7.31 4.53
C LYS A 326 19.44 -8.60 5.10
N GLU A 327 19.90 -9.73 4.57
CA GLU A 327 19.50 -11.05 5.06
C GLU A 327 20.40 -11.49 6.20
N LYS A 328 19.80 -12.04 7.27
CA LYS A 328 20.54 -12.55 8.43
C LYS A 328 21.23 -13.87 8.10
N LEU A 329 22.49 -13.99 8.52
CA LEU A 329 23.29 -15.20 8.35
C LEU A 329 23.51 -15.88 9.70
N TYR A 330 23.39 -17.20 9.70
CA TYR A 330 23.52 -18.06 10.85
C TYR A 330 24.61 -19.11 10.59
N ILE A 331 25.19 -19.66 11.64
CA ILE A 331 26.20 -20.71 11.54
C ILE A 331 25.65 -22.04 12.04
N LYS A 332 26.00 -23.13 11.35
CA LYS A 332 25.78 -24.49 11.79
C LYS A 332 27.09 -25.05 12.35
N VAL A 333 27.15 -25.30 13.65
CA VAL A 333 28.28 -25.92 14.32
C VAL A 333 28.02 -27.41 14.38
N LYS A 334 28.92 -28.24 13.83
CA LYS A 334 28.83 -29.70 14.06
C LYS A 334 28.99 -29.97 15.55
N LYS A 335 28.08 -30.75 16.14
CA LYS A 335 28.29 -31.41 17.40
C LYS A 335 29.44 -32.41 17.29
#